data_c494dacc910e721504b1a409969dedd2
#
_entry.id   c494dacc910e721504b1a409969dedd2
#
_cell.length_a   1.000
_cell.length_b   1.000
_cell.length_c   1.000
_cell.angle_alpha   90.00
_cell.angle_beta   90.00
_cell.angle_gamma   90.00
#
_symmetry.space_group_name_H-M   'P 1'
#
loop_
_entity.id
_entity.type
_entity.pdbx_description
1 polymer ?
#
loop_
_entity_poly.entity_id
_entity_poly.type
_entity_poly.pdbx_seq_one_letter_code
_entity_poly.pdbx_strand_id
1 'polypeptide(L)'
;MTRLILTATIAVAALSLGGCATRSAAPHHAATLSGPPSRIVEFPTTPSAGDPREARVLVDEPALKLASIVLRGGTVLPTHHSAVPVTILALQGSGTVVARGERLRLDPTHAVVLAPNVPHAVEPDTGTDLVLLVHHLGRGEGRHP
;
A
#
# COMPACT_ATOMS: atom_id res chain seq x y z
N MET A 1 -67.50 -4.95 -61.00
CA MET A 1 -66.21 -4.19 -61.02
C MET A 1 -65.92 -3.71 -59.60
N THR A 2 -65.25 -4.51 -58.79
CA THR A 2 -65.06 -4.25 -57.37
C THR A 2 -63.59 -3.95 -57.16
N ARG A 3 -63.31 -2.74 -56.76
CA ARG A 3 -61.89 -2.29 -56.43
C ARG A 3 -61.63 -2.63 -54.99
N LEU A 4 -60.61 -3.45 -54.82
CA LEU A 4 -60.06 -3.79 -53.51
C LEU A 4 -58.99 -2.72 -53.11
N ILE A 5 -59.29 -2.02 -52.01
CA ILE A 5 -58.31 -1.04 -51.44
C ILE A 5 -57.52 -1.76 -50.40
N LEU A 6 -56.14 -1.86 -50.64
CA LEU A 6 -55.21 -2.45 -49.73
C LEU A 6 -54.61 -1.34 -48.85
N THR A 7 -55.01 -1.36 -47.57
CA THR A 7 -54.43 -0.44 -46.56
C THR A 7 -53.15 -1.02 -45.98
N ALA A 8 -52.01 -0.38 -46.26
CA ALA A 8 -50.72 -0.73 -45.68
C ALA A 8 -50.60 -0.11 -44.30
N THR A 9 -50.50 -0.95 -43.28
CA THR A 9 -50.22 -0.51 -41.90
C THR A 9 -48.69 -0.40 -41.70
N ILE A 10 -48.22 0.82 -41.46
CA ILE A 10 -46.80 1.08 -41.16
C ILE A 10 -46.61 0.87 -39.64
N ALA A 11 -45.87 -0.17 -39.25
CA ALA A 11 -45.46 -0.36 -37.86
C ALA A 11 -44.20 0.52 -37.57
N VAL A 12 -44.38 1.49 -36.70
CA VAL A 12 -43.28 2.33 -36.18
C VAL A 12 -42.62 1.55 -35.06
N ALA A 13 -41.40 1.03 -35.31
CA ALA A 13 -40.55 0.45 -34.28
C ALA A 13 -39.88 1.57 -33.45
N ALA A 14 -40.29 1.70 -32.21
CA ALA A 14 -39.63 2.59 -31.25
C ALA A 14 -38.29 1.99 -30.83
N LEU A 15 -37.17 2.57 -31.31
CA LEU A 15 -35.82 2.29 -30.76
C LEU A 15 -35.73 2.91 -29.36
N SER A 16 -35.76 2.07 -28.33
CA SER A 16 -35.37 2.46 -26.97
C SER A 16 -33.85 2.66 -26.92
N LEU A 17 -33.39 3.90 -26.92
CA LEU A 17 -32.05 4.29 -26.61
C LEU A 17 -31.77 3.94 -25.13
N GLY A 18 -31.10 2.79 -24.91
CA GLY A 18 -30.57 2.41 -23.62
C GLY A 18 -29.55 3.48 -23.13
N GLY A 19 -30.00 4.29 -22.16
CA GLY A 19 -29.12 5.24 -21.50
C GLY A 19 -27.98 4.51 -20.79
N CYS A 20 -26.75 4.70 -21.27
CA CYS A 20 -25.58 4.34 -20.49
C CYS A 20 -25.60 5.15 -19.20
N ALA A 21 -25.98 4.52 -18.08
CA ALA A 21 -25.78 5.09 -16.76
C ALA A 21 -24.28 5.24 -16.54
N THR A 22 -23.75 6.42 -16.75
CA THR A 22 -22.41 6.78 -16.31
C THR A 22 -22.37 6.65 -14.79
N ARG A 23 -21.74 5.58 -14.30
CA ARG A 23 -21.42 5.45 -12.87
C ARG A 23 -20.58 6.67 -12.52
N SER A 24 -21.18 7.64 -11.86
CA SER A 24 -20.46 8.75 -11.24
C SER A 24 -19.51 8.11 -10.22
N ALA A 25 -18.21 8.10 -10.51
CA ALA A 25 -17.22 7.71 -9.54
C ALA A 25 -17.35 8.69 -8.36
N ALA A 26 -17.55 8.15 -7.15
CA ALA A 26 -17.53 8.97 -5.95
C ALA A 26 -16.21 9.77 -5.94
N PRO A 27 -16.22 11.05 -5.53
CA PRO A 27 -15.00 11.82 -5.47
C PRO A 27 -14.01 11.10 -4.53
N HIS A 28 -12.91 10.63 -5.08
CA HIS A 28 -11.80 10.15 -4.28
C HIS A 28 -11.29 11.35 -3.50
N HIS A 29 -11.61 11.44 -2.22
CA HIS A 29 -10.97 12.41 -1.34
C HIS A 29 -9.48 12.06 -1.35
N ALA A 30 -8.69 12.86 -2.06
CA ALA A 30 -7.25 12.75 -2.02
C ALA A 30 -6.83 12.91 -0.55
N ALA A 31 -6.17 11.88 -0.01
CA ALA A 31 -5.64 11.96 1.34
C ALA A 31 -4.60 13.08 1.36
N THR A 32 -4.81 14.07 2.20
CA THR A 32 -3.92 15.22 2.35
C THR A 32 -2.92 14.96 3.47
N LEU A 33 -1.69 15.44 3.31
CA LEU A 33 -0.73 15.54 4.40
C LEU A 33 -1.00 16.83 5.17
N SER A 34 -0.95 16.78 6.50
CA SER A 34 -1.02 17.96 7.35
C SER A 34 0.35 18.65 7.45
N GLY A 35 0.34 19.96 7.70
CA GLY A 35 1.55 20.76 7.84
C GLY A 35 2.07 21.35 6.53
N PRO A 36 3.37 21.72 6.44
CA PRO A 36 3.92 22.35 5.27
C PRO A 36 3.87 21.44 4.05
N PRO A 37 3.71 22.01 2.82
CA PRO A 37 3.58 21.23 1.59
C PRO A 37 4.84 20.43 1.24
N SER A 38 5.97 20.79 1.82
CA SER A 38 7.24 20.06 1.70
C SER A 38 8.00 20.11 3.01
N ARG A 39 8.62 18.99 3.37
CA ARG A 39 9.48 18.91 4.56
C ARG A 39 10.54 17.83 4.36
N ILE A 40 11.70 18.03 4.97
CA ILE A 40 12.75 17.02 5.08
C ILE A 40 12.47 16.21 6.34
N VAL A 41 12.60 14.90 6.23
CA VAL A 41 12.53 13.96 7.36
C VAL A 41 13.87 13.24 7.44
N GLU A 42 14.52 13.36 8.59
CA GLU A 42 15.80 12.71 8.84
C GLU A 42 15.60 11.32 9.45
N PHE A 43 16.40 10.37 9.04
CA PHE A 43 16.44 9.03 9.60
C PHE A 43 17.87 8.57 9.84
N PRO A 44 18.10 7.61 10.76
CA PRO A 44 19.44 7.14 11.06
C PRO A 44 20.06 6.47 9.82
N THR A 45 21.21 6.98 9.39
CA THR A 45 21.95 6.44 8.23
C THR A 45 23.04 5.46 8.65
N THR A 46 23.44 5.49 9.92
CA THR A 46 24.42 4.57 10.48
C THR A 46 23.85 3.91 11.72
N PRO A 47 23.82 2.58 11.79
CA PRO A 47 23.49 1.89 13.02
C PRO A 47 24.62 2.14 14.03
N SER A 48 24.47 3.19 14.85
CA SER A 48 25.35 3.43 15.98
C SER A 48 24.99 2.48 17.13
N ALA A 49 25.83 2.42 18.17
CA ALA A 49 25.52 1.69 19.39
C ALA A 49 24.13 2.08 19.93
N GLY A 50 23.33 1.11 20.31
CA GLY A 50 21.96 1.29 20.80
C GLY A 50 21.30 -0.04 21.08
N ASP A 51 19.98 -0.01 21.32
CA ASP A 51 19.21 -1.22 21.53
C ASP A 51 19.27 -2.15 20.30
N PRO A 52 19.22 -3.47 20.50
CA PRO A 52 19.23 -4.43 19.40
C PRO A 52 18.18 -4.14 18.32
N ARG A 53 17.02 -3.60 18.73
CA ARG A 53 15.96 -3.13 17.84
C ARG A 53 15.51 -1.74 18.26
N GLU A 54 15.55 -0.81 17.33
CA GLU A 54 15.06 0.54 17.51
C GLU A 54 14.08 0.88 16.40
N ALA A 55 12.92 1.46 16.75
CA ALA A 55 11.93 1.92 15.79
C ALA A 55 11.59 3.39 16.08
N ARG A 56 11.53 4.21 15.02
CA ARG A 56 11.17 5.62 15.09
C ARG A 56 10.11 5.94 14.05
N VAL A 57 9.00 6.51 14.49
CA VAL A 57 8.00 7.07 13.58
C VAL A 57 8.48 8.44 13.11
N LEU A 58 8.57 8.62 11.81
CA LEU A 58 9.06 9.83 11.14
C LEU A 58 7.92 10.70 10.62
N VAL A 59 6.86 10.08 10.13
CA VAL A 59 5.62 10.70 9.67
C VAL A 59 4.47 9.84 10.16
N ASP A 60 3.44 10.46 10.74
CA ASP A 60 2.20 9.79 11.16
C ASP A 60 1.00 10.61 10.69
N GLU A 61 0.60 10.36 9.45
CA GLU A 61 -0.49 11.05 8.76
C GLU A 61 -1.56 10.03 8.31
N PRO A 62 -2.80 10.45 8.10
CA PRO A 62 -3.85 9.53 7.62
C PRO A 62 -3.49 8.86 6.29
N ALA A 63 -2.80 9.56 5.40
CA ALA A 63 -2.41 9.07 4.09
C ALA A 63 -1.13 8.24 4.11
N LEU A 64 -0.23 8.49 5.07
CA LEU A 64 1.12 7.94 5.08
C LEU A 64 1.65 7.87 6.51
N LYS A 65 2.06 6.69 6.93
CA LYS A 65 2.95 6.54 8.08
C LYS A 65 4.31 6.08 7.59
N LEU A 66 5.35 6.82 7.98
CA LEU A 66 6.73 6.51 7.64
C LEU A 66 7.48 6.19 8.93
N ALA A 67 8.14 5.06 8.98
CA ALA A 67 8.93 4.64 10.11
C ALA A 67 10.32 4.16 9.68
N SER A 68 11.34 4.45 10.48
CA SER A 68 12.63 3.79 10.38
C SER A 68 12.74 2.70 11.44
N ILE A 69 13.38 1.60 11.08
CA ILE A 69 13.68 0.50 12.00
C ILE A 69 15.14 0.13 11.83
N VAL A 70 15.86 0.06 12.95
CA VAL A 70 17.25 -0.41 12.99
C VAL A 70 17.27 -1.76 13.69
N LEU A 71 17.82 -2.76 13.04
CA LEU A 71 18.04 -4.10 13.57
C LEU A 71 19.55 -4.35 13.65
N ARG A 72 20.09 -4.47 14.86
CA ARG A 72 21.54 -4.58 15.10
C ARG A 72 21.95 -6.01 15.42
N GLY A 73 23.17 -6.37 14.99
CA GLY A 73 23.77 -7.66 15.34
C GLY A 73 22.94 -8.87 14.91
N GLY A 74 22.22 -8.79 13.78
CA GLY A 74 21.38 -9.88 13.31
C GLY A 74 20.05 -10.02 14.07
N THR A 75 19.65 -9.02 14.85
CA THR A 75 18.37 -9.02 15.57
C THR A 75 17.20 -9.12 14.60
N VAL A 76 16.37 -10.13 14.80
CA VAL A 76 15.19 -10.39 13.97
C VAL A 76 14.03 -9.49 14.40
N LEU A 77 13.31 -8.91 13.43
CA LEU A 77 12.00 -8.34 13.66
C LEU A 77 10.97 -9.47 13.62
N PRO A 78 10.37 -9.83 14.77
CA PRO A 78 9.49 -11.00 14.86
C PRO A 78 8.26 -10.88 13.97
N THR A 79 7.60 -11.99 13.71
CA THR A 79 6.38 -12.05 12.91
C THR A 79 5.31 -11.11 13.44
N HIS A 80 4.84 -10.24 12.57
CA HIS A 80 3.76 -9.28 12.82
C HIS A 80 3.02 -9.02 11.50
N HIS A 81 2.02 -8.16 11.52
CA HIS A 81 1.29 -7.74 10.32
C HIS A 81 0.88 -6.27 10.42
N SER A 82 0.54 -5.68 9.30
CA SER A 82 -0.03 -4.34 9.19
C SER A 82 -1.45 -4.42 8.63
N ALA A 83 -2.36 -3.62 9.17
CA ALA A 83 -3.73 -3.51 8.66
C ALA A 83 -3.81 -2.79 7.29
N VAL A 84 -2.73 -2.15 6.85
CA VAL A 84 -2.62 -1.42 5.58
C VAL A 84 -1.47 -2.00 4.75
N PRO A 85 -1.44 -1.76 3.42
CA PRO A 85 -0.30 -2.13 2.61
C PRO A 85 0.99 -1.51 3.14
N VAL A 86 2.09 -2.23 3.09
CA VAL A 86 3.41 -1.71 3.48
C VAL A 86 4.43 -1.94 2.38
N THR A 87 5.36 -1.00 2.28
CA THR A 87 6.59 -1.17 1.50
C THR A 87 7.77 -1.12 2.45
N ILE A 88 8.62 -2.13 2.39
CA ILE A 88 9.83 -2.25 3.21
C ILE A 88 11.04 -2.08 2.31
N LEU A 89 11.89 -1.11 2.63
CA LEU A 89 13.14 -0.82 1.92
C LEU A 89 14.31 -0.97 2.89
N ALA A 90 15.43 -1.52 2.43
CA ALA A 90 16.68 -1.45 3.15
C ALA A 90 17.43 -0.19 2.70
N LEU A 91 17.71 0.71 3.63
CA LEU A 91 18.57 1.88 3.39
C LEU A 91 20.05 1.50 3.53
N GLN A 92 20.32 0.54 4.43
CA GLN A 92 21.64 0.00 4.69
C GLN A 92 21.54 -1.44 5.15
N GLY A 93 22.53 -2.24 4.79
CA GLY A 93 22.56 -3.67 5.08
C GLY A 93 21.66 -4.47 4.14
N SER A 94 21.46 -5.72 4.49
CA SER A 94 20.67 -6.65 3.71
C SER A 94 20.05 -7.73 4.60
N GLY A 95 19.02 -8.40 4.08
CA GLY A 95 18.30 -9.43 4.82
C GLY A 95 17.22 -10.08 3.99
N THR A 96 16.26 -10.68 4.68
CA THR A 96 15.16 -11.41 4.09
C THR A 96 13.86 -11.02 4.80
N VAL A 97 12.83 -10.72 4.05
CA VAL A 97 11.45 -10.69 4.57
C VAL A 97 10.86 -12.09 4.38
N VAL A 98 10.45 -12.72 5.47
CA VAL A 98 9.75 -14.00 5.46
C VAL A 98 8.26 -13.74 5.56
N ALA A 99 7.50 -14.07 4.51
CA ALA A 99 6.07 -13.84 4.43
C ALA A 99 5.39 -15.03 3.77
N ARG A 100 4.35 -15.59 4.40
CA ARG A 100 3.58 -16.73 3.86
C ARG A 100 4.44 -17.95 3.45
N GLY A 101 5.56 -18.17 4.12
CA GLY A 101 6.50 -19.24 3.78
C GLY A 101 7.49 -18.90 2.65
N GLU A 102 7.34 -17.74 2.03
CA GLU A 102 8.29 -17.22 1.04
C GLU A 102 9.42 -16.43 1.72
N ARG A 103 10.59 -16.48 1.12
CA ARG A 103 11.77 -15.72 1.54
C ARG A 103 12.10 -14.69 0.47
N LEU A 104 11.79 -13.43 0.74
CA LEU A 104 11.92 -12.31 -0.19
C LEU A 104 13.19 -11.54 0.14
N ARG A 105 14.07 -11.40 -0.83
CA ARG A 105 15.34 -10.66 -0.68
C ARG A 105 15.06 -9.19 -0.39
N LEU A 106 15.79 -8.63 0.59
CA LEU A 106 15.74 -7.24 0.97
C LEU A 106 17.16 -6.68 1.02
N ASP A 107 17.45 -5.69 0.19
CA ASP A 107 18.71 -4.96 0.13
C ASP A 107 18.46 -3.55 -0.47
N PRO A 108 19.47 -2.65 -0.58
CA PRO A 108 19.25 -1.30 -1.11
C PRO A 108 18.73 -1.21 -2.55
N THR A 109 18.70 -2.33 -3.28
CA THR A 109 18.20 -2.39 -4.67
C THR A 109 16.85 -3.11 -4.80
N HIS A 110 16.36 -3.72 -3.71
CA HIS A 110 15.11 -4.47 -3.69
C HIS A 110 14.20 -4.01 -2.56
N ALA A 111 12.97 -3.63 -2.89
CA ALA A 111 11.93 -3.36 -1.92
C ALA A 111 10.93 -4.53 -1.87
N VAL A 112 10.39 -4.80 -0.68
CA VAL A 112 9.32 -5.78 -0.49
C VAL A 112 8.01 -5.04 -0.29
N VAL A 113 6.99 -5.40 -1.07
CA VAL A 113 5.63 -4.86 -0.96
C VAL A 113 4.71 -5.93 -0.42
N LEU A 114 3.97 -5.62 0.64
CA LEU A 114 3.05 -6.54 1.29
C LEU A 114 1.63 -5.97 1.28
N ALA A 115 0.67 -6.81 0.95
CA ALA A 115 -0.75 -6.49 1.09
C ALA A 115 -1.15 -6.38 2.59
N PRO A 116 -2.30 -5.78 2.91
CA PRO A 116 -2.81 -5.73 4.27
C PRO A 116 -2.89 -7.13 4.91
N ASN A 117 -2.64 -7.17 6.20
CA ASN A 117 -2.77 -8.38 7.04
C ASN A 117 -1.90 -9.58 6.63
N VAL A 118 -0.85 -9.37 5.84
CA VAL A 118 0.13 -10.41 5.55
C VAL A 118 1.10 -10.54 6.73
N PRO A 119 1.12 -11.69 7.46
CA PRO A 119 2.09 -11.93 8.51
C PRO A 119 3.49 -12.01 7.91
N HIS A 120 4.44 -11.30 8.50
CA HIS A 120 5.83 -11.28 8.02
C HIS A 120 6.82 -11.01 9.15
N ALA A 121 8.03 -11.51 8.97
CA ALA A 121 9.19 -11.24 9.80
C ALA A 121 10.31 -10.65 8.94
N VAL A 122 11.26 -9.94 9.55
CA VAL A 122 12.46 -9.48 8.86
C VAL A 122 13.68 -10.05 9.55
N GLU A 123 14.50 -10.75 8.79
CA GLU A 123 15.72 -11.41 9.22
C GLU A 123 16.93 -10.74 8.56
N PRO A 124 17.75 -9.98 9.30
CA PRO A 124 19.01 -9.48 8.76
C PRO A 124 19.94 -10.62 8.35
N ASP A 125 20.79 -10.38 7.36
CA ASP A 125 21.86 -11.32 7.03
C ASP A 125 22.84 -11.43 8.22
N THR A 126 23.44 -12.60 8.39
CA THR A 126 24.34 -12.90 9.51
C THR A 126 25.43 -11.86 9.64
N GLY A 127 25.58 -11.30 10.84
CA GLY A 127 26.63 -10.34 11.17
C GLY A 127 26.42 -8.94 10.58
N THR A 128 25.25 -8.65 10.02
CA THR A 128 24.94 -7.32 9.49
C THR A 128 23.93 -6.59 10.37
N ASP A 129 24.08 -5.27 10.43
CA ASP A 129 23.03 -4.37 10.87
C ASP A 129 22.14 -4.02 9.67
N LEU A 130 20.84 -3.86 9.90
CA LEU A 130 19.87 -3.56 8.87
C LEU A 130 19.10 -2.29 9.24
N VAL A 131 19.18 -1.28 8.38
CA VAL A 131 18.39 -0.04 8.51
C VAL A 131 17.27 -0.08 7.51
N LEU A 132 16.04 -0.07 8.00
CA LEU A 132 14.82 -0.15 7.20
C LEU A 132 14.12 1.20 7.15
N LEU A 133 13.51 1.48 6.01
CA LEU A 133 12.46 2.45 5.84
C LEU A 133 11.16 1.72 5.50
N VAL A 134 10.15 1.95 6.31
CA VAL A 134 8.84 1.28 6.16
C VAL A 134 7.77 2.33 5.88
N HIS A 135 7.12 2.22 4.75
CA HIS A 135 5.94 2.99 4.39
C HIS A 135 4.68 2.19 4.70
N HIS A 136 3.78 2.75 5.50
CA HIS A 136 2.42 2.27 5.63
C HIS A 136 1.52 3.18 4.80
N LEU A 137 0.84 2.62 3.82
CA LEU A 137 0.04 3.36 2.85
C LEU A 137 -1.40 3.50 3.31
N GLY A 138 -1.71 4.67 3.86
CA GLY A 138 -3.01 4.96 4.46
C GLY A 138 -3.13 4.48 5.91
N ARG A 139 -4.19 4.92 6.57
CA ARG A 139 -4.70 4.25 7.79
C ARG A 139 -5.76 3.26 7.32
N GLY A 140 -5.68 2.02 7.77
CA GLY A 140 -6.81 1.12 7.59
C GLY A 140 -8.06 1.83 8.10
N GLU A 141 -9.03 2.06 7.23
CA GLU A 141 -10.35 2.47 7.70
C GLU A 141 -10.83 1.36 8.64
N GLY A 142 -10.73 1.62 9.94
CA GLY A 142 -11.36 0.76 10.92
C GLY A 142 -12.84 0.73 10.59
N ARG A 143 -13.32 -0.38 10.05
CA ARG A 143 -14.74 -0.67 10.09
C ARG A 143 -15.08 -0.73 11.57
N HIS A 144 -15.64 0.34 12.07
CA HIS A 144 -16.37 0.26 13.33
C HIS A 144 -17.56 -0.67 13.10
N PRO A 145 -17.76 -1.65 13.98
CA PRO A 145 -18.92 -2.53 13.93
C PRO A 145 -20.22 -1.76 14.11
#